data_c1494b188ce0a743bb96a59fb739cca5
#
_entry.id   c1494b188ce0a743bb96a59fb739cca5
#
_cell.length_a   1.000
_cell.length_b   1.000
_cell.length_c   1.000
_cell.angle_alpha   90.00
_cell.angle_beta   90.00
_cell.angle_gamma   90.00
#
_symmetry.space_group_name_H-M   'P 1'
#
loop_
_entity.id
_entity.type
_entity.pdbx_description
1 polymer ?
#
loop_
_entity_poly.entity_id
_entity_poly.type
_entity_poly.pdbx_seq_one_letter_code
_entity_poly.pdbx_strand_id
1 'polypeptide(L)'
;LITSASSKTSIALGYCVKKHEVMKSVGITSAGNVAFCESLGCYDKVITYQNIASLDADEPVVTVDMAGSAVVLSDLHHHYGDNMKYSCQIGATHYEEMGAVDDLPGATPEFFFAPGHIQTRSAEVGATELMTSMGKDYVDFRADSERWLGINYSYGSRALEETYQTVLAGRSNPASGHIVSMWPQN
;
A
#
# COMPACT_ATOMS: atom_id res chain seq x y z
N LEU A 1 10.53 -1.50 -1.54
CA LEU A 1 10.00 -0.34 -0.81
C LEU A 1 8.49 -0.26 -1.05
N ILE A 2 7.69 -0.01 0.00
CA ILE A 2 6.22 0.07 -0.11
C ILE A 2 5.79 1.41 0.49
N THR A 3 5.28 2.32 -0.35
CA THR A 3 4.78 3.63 0.10
C THR A 3 3.38 3.52 0.70
N SER A 4 2.91 4.56 1.40
CA SER A 4 1.64 4.55 2.15
C SER A 4 1.47 3.29 3.01
N ALA A 5 2.52 2.92 3.75
CA ALA A 5 2.61 1.64 4.47
C ALA A 5 1.47 1.41 5.48
N SER A 6 0.74 2.45 5.88
CA SER A 6 -0.46 2.34 6.74
C SER A 6 -1.76 2.07 5.97
N SER A 7 -1.74 2.07 4.63
CA SER A 7 -2.92 1.71 3.84
C SER A 7 -3.17 0.19 3.85
N LYS A 8 -4.45 -0.22 3.82
CA LYS A 8 -4.82 -1.65 3.87
C LYS A 8 -4.17 -2.45 2.72
N THR A 9 -4.05 -1.86 1.54
CA THR A 9 -3.42 -2.50 0.39
C THR A 9 -1.91 -2.70 0.60
N SER A 10 -1.21 -1.67 1.12
CA SER A 10 0.21 -1.77 1.47
C SER A 10 0.47 -2.81 2.56
N ILE A 11 -0.40 -2.86 3.59
CA ILE A 11 -0.31 -3.84 4.68
C ILE A 11 -0.48 -5.27 4.12
N ALA A 12 -1.49 -5.48 3.25
CA ALA A 12 -1.69 -6.78 2.61
C ALA A 12 -0.49 -7.21 1.76
N LEU A 13 0.10 -6.27 1.00
CA LEU A 13 1.33 -6.54 0.23
C LEU A 13 2.49 -6.88 1.16
N GLY A 14 2.75 -6.08 2.20
CA GLY A 14 3.81 -6.34 3.18
C GLY A 14 3.64 -7.70 3.86
N TYR A 15 2.40 -8.03 4.22
CA TYR A 15 2.05 -9.35 4.77
C TYR A 15 2.41 -10.50 3.80
N CYS A 16 2.02 -10.40 2.53
CA CYS A 16 2.32 -11.42 1.53
C CYS A 16 3.83 -11.53 1.26
N VAL A 17 4.53 -10.40 1.14
CA VAL A 17 5.99 -10.38 0.93
C VAL A 17 6.68 -11.11 2.07
N LYS A 18 6.31 -10.84 3.31
CA LYS A 18 6.86 -11.48 4.49
C LYS A 18 6.49 -12.97 4.59
N LYS A 19 5.21 -13.29 4.38
CA LYS A 19 4.70 -14.67 4.43
C LYS A 19 5.40 -15.59 3.44
N HIS A 20 5.66 -15.09 2.23
CA HIS A 20 6.30 -15.86 1.17
C HIS A 20 7.82 -15.70 1.13
N GLU A 21 8.41 -14.94 2.05
CA GLU A 21 9.86 -14.70 2.17
C GLU A 21 10.50 -14.26 0.84
N VAL A 22 9.76 -13.45 0.05
CA VAL A 22 10.18 -13.05 -1.30
C VAL A 22 11.41 -12.15 -1.25
N MET A 23 11.36 -11.15 -0.36
CA MET A 23 12.45 -10.18 -0.15
C MET A 23 12.20 -9.41 1.15
N LYS A 24 13.20 -8.67 1.61
CA LYS A 24 13.00 -7.73 2.72
C LYS A 24 12.12 -6.56 2.29
N SER A 25 11.26 -6.11 3.19
CA SER A 25 10.33 -5.02 2.94
C SER A 25 10.57 -3.82 3.84
N VAL A 26 10.54 -2.62 3.24
CA VAL A 26 10.59 -1.35 3.96
C VAL A 26 9.26 -0.62 3.73
N GLY A 27 8.50 -0.43 4.79
CA GLY A 27 7.29 0.38 4.77
C GLY A 27 7.62 1.87 4.94
N ILE A 28 7.10 2.72 4.05
CA ILE A 28 7.31 4.17 4.08
C ILE A 28 5.96 4.83 4.37
N THR A 29 5.91 5.64 5.42
CA THR A 29 4.65 6.23 5.90
C THR A 29 4.86 7.63 6.53
N SER A 30 3.78 8.28 6.94
CA SER A 30 3.86 9.52 7.71
C SER A 30 4.29 9.25 9.17
N ALA A 31 4.91 10.24 9.81
CA ALA A 31 5.44 10.11 11.17
C ALA A 31 4.37 9.62 12.19
N GLY A 32 3.13 10.08 12.04
CA GLY A 32 2.02 9.67 12.94
C GLY A 32 1.61 8.20 12.81
N ASN A 33 1.99 7.50 11.74
CA ASN A 33 1.61 6.12 11.48
C ASN A 33 2.76 5.11 11.69
N VAL A 34 3.97 5.57 12.04
CA VAL A 34 5.15 4.68 12.20
C VAL A 34 4.87 3.60 13.23
N ALA A 35 4.48 3.98 14.45
CA ALA A 35 4.22 3.02 15.53
C ALA A 35 3.13 1.99 15.16
N PHE A 36 2.09 2.42 14.44
CA PHE A 36 1.07 1.50 13.92
C PHE A 36 1.67 0.51 12.92
N CYS A 37 2.42 0.99 11.93
CA CYS A 37 3.03 0.11 10.91
C CYS A 37 4.04 -0.88 11.53
N GLU A 38 4.82 -0.45 12.51
CA GLU A 38 5.74 -1.33 13.26
C GLU A 38 4.99 -2.41 14.04
N SER A 39 3.85 -2.05 14.68
CA SER A 39 3.04 -3.00 15.45
C SER A 39 2.41 -4.11 14.61
N LEU A 40 2.24 -3.89 13.31
CA LEU A 40 1.72 -4.92 12.39
C LEU A 40 2.70 -6.10 12.22
N GLY A 41 4.01 -5.83 12.31
CA GLY A 41 5.04 -6.84 12.15
C GLY A 41 5.15 -7.41 10.73
N CYS A 42 4.52 -6.79 9.73
CA CYS A 42 4.57 -7.24 8.33
C CYS A 42 5.70 -6.59 7.51
N TYR A 43 6.34 -5.55 8.03
CA TYR A 43 7.52 -4.90 7.43
C TYR A 43 8.77 -5.26 8.21
N ASP A 44 9.91 -5.42 7.52
CA ASP A 44 11.21 -5.63 8.17
C ASP A 44 11.75 -4.32 8.75
N LYS A 45 11.40 -3.19 8.13
CA LYS A 45 11.73 -1.84 8.58
C LYS A 45 10.59 -0.89 8.25
N VAL A 46 10.35 0.09 9.11
CA VAL A 46 9.42 1.19 8.84
C VAL A 46 10.17 2.51 8.95
N ILE A 47 9.98 3.40 7.97
CA ILE A 47 10.55 4.75 7.98
C ILE A 47 9.49 5.80 7.63
N THR A 48 9.81 7.04 7.90
CA THR A 48 9.00 8.16 7.41
C THR A 48 9.43 8.59 6.01
N TYR A 49 8.55 9.30 5.29
CA TYR A 49 8.89 9.92 4.00
C TYR A 49 10.12 10.83 4.09
N GLN A 50 10.29 11.56 5.21
CA GLN A 50 11.42 12.46 5.44
C GLN A 50 12.75 11.73 5.62
N ASN A 51 12.70 10.43 5.91
CA ASN A 51 13.89 9.61 6.18
C ASN A 51 14.32 8.73 5.00
N ILE A 52 13.77 8.94 3.79
CA ILE A 52 14.17 8.18 2.58
C ILE A 52 15.69 8.23 2.38
N ALA A 53 16.31 9.40 2.55
CA ALA A 53 17.76 9.57 2.43
C ALA A 53 18.60 8.79 3.46
N SER A 54 17.99 8.19 4.49
CA SER A 54 18.69 7.33 5.47
C SER A 54 18.79 5.87 5.05
N LEU A 55 18.18 5.50 3.93
CA LEU A 55 18.31 4.17 3.35
C LEU A 55 19.65 4.04 2.61
N ASP A 56 20.12 2.81 2.48
CA ASP A 56 21.34 2.55 1.72
C ASP A 56 21.05 2.67 0.21
N ALA A 57 21.63 3.68 -0.44
CA ALA A 57 21.42 3.95 -1.85
C ALA A 57 22.12 2.94 -2.77
N ASP A 58 23.11 2.20 -2.26
CA ASP A 58 23.85 1.20 -3.03
C ASP A 58 23.12 -0.15 -3.10
N GLU A 59 22.09 -0.36 -2.27
CA GLU A 59 21.29 -1.57 -2.29
C GLU A 59 20.28 -1.52 -3.45
N PRO A 60 20.25 -2.54 -4.34
CA PRO A 60 19.26 -2.59 -5.42
C PRO A 60 17.84 -2.78 -4.86
N VAL A 61 16.90 -1.95 -5.31
CA VAL A 61 15.54 -1.95 -4.80
C VAL A 61 14.48 -2.03 -5.89
N VAL A 62 13.31 -2.49 -5.49
CA VAL A 62 12.05 -2.29 -6.21
C VAL A 62 11.13 -1.42 -5.36
N THR A 63 10.34 -0.54 -5.98
CA THR A 63 9.33 0.23 -5.28
C THR A 63 7.93 -0.12 -5.74
N VAL A 64 7.01 -0.14 -4.79
CA VAL A 64 5.57 -0.27 -5.03
C VAL A 64 4.91 0.96 -4.45
N ASP A 65 4.52 1.87 -5.34
CA ASP A 65 3.97 3.16 -4.96
C ASP A 65 2.45 3.09 -4.83
N MET A 66 1.97 3.17 -3.58
CA MET A 66 0.56 3.31 -3.22
C MET A 66 0.20 4.76 -2.88
N ALA A 67 1.20 5.63 -2.73
CA ALA A 67 0.99 7.04 -2.37
C ALA A 67 0.45 7.85 -3.54
N GLY A 68 1.05 7.68 -4.71
CA GLY A 68 0.78 8.50 -5.89
C GLY A 68 1.31 9.92 -5.76
N SER A 69 2.22 10.19 -4.80
CA SER A 69 2.83 11.51 -4.63
C SER A 69 4.04 11.66 -5.55
N ALA A 70 3.99 12.64 -6.45
CA ALA A 70 5.09 12.95 -7.36
C ALA A 70 6.39 13.28 -6.60
N VAL A 71 6.30 13.96 -5.46
CA VAL A 71 7.45 14.30 -4.62
C VAL A 71 8.10 13.04 -4.04
N VAL A 72 7.31 12.14 -3.45
CA VAL A 72 7.83 10.89 -2.87
C VAL A 72 8.46 10.01 -3.94
N LEU A 73 7.82 9.91 -5.10
CA LEU A 73 8.36 9.14 -6.23
C LEU A 73 9.70 9.72 -6.70
N SER A 74 9.77 11.04 -6.86
CA SER A 74 11.00 11.75 -7.23
C SER A 74 12.12 11.53 -6.21
N ASP A 75 11.83 11.67 -4.91
CA ASP A 75 12.82 11.47 -3.84
C ASP A 75 13.39 10.05 -3.87
N LEU A 76 12.55 9.03 -4.05
CA LEU A 76 12.97 7.64 -4.15
C LEU A 76 13.87 7.40 -5.36
N HIS A 77 13.46 7.87 -6.53
CA HIS A 77 14.23 7.69 -7.76
C HIS A 77 15.58 8.41 -7.74
N HIS A 78 15.63 9.65 -7.23
CA HIS A 78 16.89 10.39 -7.12
C HIS A 78 17.81 9.80 -6.05
N HIS A 79 17.24 9.22 -4.97
CA HIS A 79 18.04 8.58 -3.94
C HIS A 79 18.73 7.29 -4.45
N TYR A 80 18.01 6.46 -5.21
CA TYR A 80 18.53 5.15 -5.65
C TYR A 80 19.16 5.17 -7.05
N GLY A 81 18.79 6.13 -7.90
CA GLY A 81 19.31 6.19 -9.27
C GLY A 81 19.19 4.84 -9.98
N ASP A 82 20.28 4.35 -10.56
CA ASP A 82 20.34 3.07 -11.29
C ASP A 82 20.09 1.83 -10.40
N ASN A 83 20.09 1.99 -9.07
CA ASN A 83 19.71 0.93 -8.14
C ASN A 83 18.20 0.78 -7.97
N MET A 84 17.38 1.69 -8.47
CA MET A 84 15.95 1.48 -8.66
C MET A 84 15.72 0.52 -9.83
N LYS A 85 15.51 -0.78 -9.52
CA LYS A 85 15.41 -1.83 -10.55
C LYS A 85 14.01 -2.01 -11.11
N TYR A 86 12.99 -1.64 -10.36
CA TYR A 86 11.61 -1.64 -10.80
C TYR A 86 10.81 -0.59 -10.02
N SER A 87 9.96 0.14 -10.70
CA SER A 87 9.10 1.17 -10.14
C SER A 87 7.66 0.91 -10.54
N CYS A 88 6.85 0.44 -9.59
CA CYS A 88 5.47 0.04 -9.80
C CYS A 88 4.52 1.06 -9.18
N GLN A 89 3.68 1.70 -9.98
CA GLN A 89 2.65 2.63 -9.55
C GLN A 89 1.30 1.92 -9.47
N ILE A 90 0.70 1.85 -8.28
CA ILE A 90 -0.59 1.18 -8.06
C ILE A 90 -1.65 2.18 -7.59
N GLY A 91 -1.32 3.01 -6.60
CA GLY A 91 -2.27 3.80 -5.86
C GLY A 91 -2.18 5.29 -6.12
N ALA A 92 -3.14 5.99 -5.56
CA ALA A 92 -3.26 7.43 -5.57
C ALA A 92 -3.83 7.92 -4.23
N THR A 93 -3.24 7.48 -3.11
CA THR A 93 -3.70 7.90 -1.78
C THR A 93 -3.44 9.38 -1.52
N HIS A 94 -2.47 9.97 -2.24
CA HIS A 94 -2.17 11.39 -2.24
C HIS A 94 -2.57 12.01 -3.58
N TYR A 95 -3.83 11.84 -3.98
CA TYR A 95 -4.33 12.23 -5.30
C TYR A 95 -4.14 13.73 -5.62
N GLU A 96 -4.08 14.60 -4.61
CA GLU A 96 -3.81 16.04 -4.78
C GLU A 96 -2.34 16.33 -5.13
N GLU A 97 -1.44 15.37 -4.86
CA GLU A 97 0.00 15.46 -5.14
C GLU A 97 0.40 14.68 -6.41
N MET A 98 -0.59 14.13 -7.12
CA MET A 98 -0.34 13.44 -8.37
C MET A 98 0.17 14.41 -9.42
N GLY A 99 1.25 14.07 -10.08
CA GLY A 99 1.85 14.82 -11.16
C GLY A 99 2.66 13.92 -12.08
N ALA A 100 2.84 14.35 -13.33
CA ALA A 100 3.85 13.73 -14.18
C ALA A 100 5.23 14.11 -13.63
N VAL A 101 6.06 13.13 -13.43
CA VAL A 101 7.47 13.34 -13.09
C VAL A 101 8.26 12.84 -14.30
N ASP A 102 8.80 13.79 -15.04
CA ASP A 102 9.64 13.49 -16.20
C ASP A 102 11.09 13.27 -15.76
N ASP A 103 11.83 12.51 -16.54
CA ASP A 103 13.28 12.30 -16.37
C ASP A 103 13.72 11.72 -15.00
N LEU A 104 12.96 10.76 -14.46
CA LEU A 104 13.36 10.06 -13.26
C LEU A 104 14.55 9.12 -13.54
N PRO A 105 15.61 9.15 -12.70
CA PRO A 105 16.71 8.20 -12.83
C PRO A 105 16.29 6.77 -12.45
N GLY A 106 16.96 5.77 -13.03
CA GLY A 106 16.68 4.36 -12.80
C GLY A 106 15.52 3.82 -13.62
N ALA A 107 14.79 2.84 -13.09
CA ALA A 107 13.70 2.19 -13.80
C ALA A 107 12.53 3.15 -14.07
N THR A 108 12.02 3.18 -15.29
CA THR A 108 10.83 3.95 -15.64
C THR A 108 9.62 3.47 -14.82
N PRO A 109 8.86 4.36 -14.17
CA PRO A 109 7.64 3.97 -13.46
C PRO A 109 6.60 3.32 -14.39
N GLU A 110 6.07 2.19 -13.97
CA GLU A 110 5.04 1.44 -14.69
C GLU A 110 3.75 1.37 -13.90
N PHE A 111 2.63 1.66 -14.56
CA PHE A 111 1.31 1.53 -13.94
C PHE A 111 0.89 0.06 -13.84
N PHE A 112 0.57 -0.38 -12.63
CA PHE A 112 0.08 -1.72 -12.37
C PHE A 112 -1.40 -1.86 -12.72
N PHE A 113 -1.69 -2.59 -13.80
CA PHE A 113 -3.04 -2.90 -14.19
C PHE A 113 -3.39 -4.35 -13.79
N ALA A 114 -4.02 -4.52 -12.63
CA ALA A 114 -4.32 -5.83 -12.05
C ALA A 114 -5.03 -6.81 -12.98
N PRO A 115 -6.05 -6.42 -13.80
CA PRO A 115 -6.69 -7.36 -14.73
C PRO A 115 -5.72 -7.96 -15.74
N GLY A 116 -4.77 -7.17 -16.26
CA GLY A 116 -3.75 -7.65 -17.19
C GLY A 116 -2.81 -8.67 -16.54
N HIS A 117 -2.36 -8.39 -15.31
CA HIS A 117 -1.53 -9.33 -14.54
C HIS A 117 -2.27 -10.62 -14.19
N ILE A 118 -3.55 -10.54 -13.82
CA ILE A 118 -4.39 -11.73 -13.56
C ILE A 118 -4.50 -12.57 -14.85
N GLN A 119 -4.73 -11.94 -16.00
CA GLN A 119 -4.81 -12.65 -17.28
C GLN A 119 -3.52 -13.39 -17.61
N THR A 120 -2.36 -12.70 -17.51
CA THR A 120 -1.05 -13.28 -17.76
C THR A 120 -0.77 -14.45 -16.82
N ARG A 121 -0.96 -14.26 -15.52
CA ARG A 121 -0.72 -15.32 -14.51
C ARG A 121 -1.69 -16.50 -14.67
N SER A 122 -2.95 -16.23 -15.03
CA SER A 122 -3.91 -17.30 -15.32
C SER A 122 -3.50 -18.16 -16.54
N ALA A 123 -2.87 -17.56 -17.54
CA ALA A 123 -2.35 -18.29 -18.69
C ALA A 123 -1.12 -19.15 -18.33
N GLU A 124 -0.29 -18.68 -17.38
CA GLU A 124 0.92 -19.39 -16.94
C GLU A 124 0.63 -20.58 -16.02
N VAL A 125 -0.21 -20.37 -15.01
CA VAL A 125 -0.42 -21.35 -13.93
C VAL A 125 -1.82 -21.97 -13.91
N GLY A 126 -2.72 -21.51 -14.75
CA GLY A 126 -4.15 -21.87 -14.75
C GLY A 126 -4.99 -20.97 -13.85
N ALA A 127 -6.16 -20.58 -14.34
CA ALA A 127 -7.06 -19.65 -13.62
C ALA A 127 -7.51 -20.22 -12.26
N THR A 128 -7.83 -21.52 -12.20
CA THR A 128 -8.28 -22.18 -10.97
C THR A 128 -7.17 -22.19 -9.91
N GLU A 129 -5.94 -22.50 -10.29
CA GLU A 129 -4.78 -22.53 -9.38
C GLU A 129 -4.48 -21.12 -8.85
N LEU A 130 -4.46 -20.12 -9.74
CA LEU A 130 -4.26 -18.73 -9.35
C LEU A 130 -5.32 -18.27 -8.33
N MET A 131 -6.60 -18.50 -8.61
CA MET A 131 -7.69 -18.09 -7.73
C MET A 131 -7.66 -18.83 -6.38
N THR A 132 -7.27 -20.09 -6.39
CA THR A 132 -7.11 -20.90 -5.15
C THR A 132 -5.98 -20.33 -4.29
N SER A 133 -4.84 -20.02 -4.89
CA SER A 133 -3.70 -19.44 -4.18
C SER A 133 -4.02 -18.06 -3.61
N MET A 134 -4.61 -17.18 -4.44
CA MET A 134 -5.06 -15.85 -3.97
C MET A 134 -6.10 -15.95 -2.85
N GLY A 135 -7.05 -16.88 -2.98
CA GLY A 135 -8.07 -17.13 -1.95
C GLY A 135 -7.47 -17.56 -0.62
N LYS A 136 -6.44 -18.41 -0.64
CA LYS A 136 -5.71 -18.82 0.57
C LYS A 136 -5.00 -17.64 1.23
N ASP A 137 -4.25 -16.84 0.46
CA ASP A 137 -3.57 -15.67 0.99
C ASP A 137 -4.56 -14.64 1.56
N TYR A 138 -5.72 -14.46 0.91
CA TYR A 138 -6.78 -13.59 1.41
C TYR A 138 -7.35 -14.07 2.75
N VAL A 139 -7.62 -15.37 2.89
CA VAL A 139 -8.16 -15.94 4.15
C VAL A 139 -7.17 -15.77 5.29
N ASP A 140 -5.88 -16.04 5.04
CA ASP A 140 -4.83 -15.92 6.03
C ASP A 140 -4.60 -14.45 6.43
N PHE A 141 -4.59 -13.53 5.46
CA PHE A 141 -4.47 -12.10 5.73
C PHE A 141 -5.68 -11.55 6.49
N ARG A 142 -6.89 -12.00 6.14
CA ARG A 142 -8.11 -11.62 6.87
C ARG A 142 -8.03 -12.02 8.34
N ALA A 143 -7.60 -13.25 8.63
CA ALA A 143 -7.42 -13.72 10.00
C ALA A 143 -6.35 -12.88 10.75
N ASP A 144 -5.24 -12.55 10.11
CA ASP A 144 -4.24 -11.65 10.69
C ASP A 144 -4.80 -10.24 10.96
N SER A 145 -5.64 -9.73 10.06
CA SER A 145 -6.20 -8.38 10.19
C SER A 145 -7.14 -8.22 11.40
N GLU A 146 -7.75 -9.28 11.91
CA GLU A 146 -8.65 -9.24 13.07
C GLU A 146 -7.95 -8.74 14.35
N ARG A 147 -6.64 -8.86 14.45
CA ARG A 147 -5.87 -8.40 15.62
C ARG A 147 -5.61 -6.88 15.65
N TRP A 148 -5.78 -6.19 14.53
CA TRP A 148 -5.47 -4.76 14.43
C TRP A 148 -6.54 -3.90 13.76
N LEU A 149 -7.49 -4.49 13.00
CA LEU A 149 -8.52 -3.77 12.27
C LEU A 149 -9.85 -3.76 13.05
N GLY A 150 -10.25 -2.60 13.53
CA GLY A 150 -11.58 -2.38 14.10
C GLY A 150 -12.59 -1.93 13.03
N ILE A 151 -13.79 -2.51 13.01
CA ILE A 151 -14.85 -2.10 12.08
C ILE A 151 -15.83 -1.16 12.78
N ASN A 152 -15.98 0.04 12.24
CA ASN A 152 -16.91 1.06 12.70
C ASN A 152 -18.16 1.06 11.82
N TYR A 153 -19.30 0.78 12.44
CA TYR A 153 -20.60 0.87 11.77
C TYR A 153 -21.25 2.21 12.05
N SER A 154 -21.79 2.85 11.01
CA SER A 154 -22.54 4.09 11.13
C SER A 154 -23.74 4.10 10.15
N TYR A 155 -24.71 5.01 10.36
CA TYR A 155 -25.99 4.95 9.68
C TYR A 155 -26.43 6.33 9.21
N GLY A 156 -27.02 6.37 8.00
CA GLY A 156 -27.63 7.54 7.41
C GLY A 156 -26.68 8.45 6.63
N SER A 157 -27.26 9.41 5.91
CA SER A 157 -26.53 10.29 4.99
C SER A 157 -25.53 11.20 5.69
N ARG A 158 -25.86 11.69 6.90
CA ARG A 158 -24.93 12.51 7.68
C ARG A 158 -23.67 11.75 8.07
N ALA A 159 -23.81 10.50 8.53
CA ALA A 159 -22.67 9.65 8.87
C ALA A 159 -21.81 9.32 7.63
N LEU A 160 -22.44 9.14 6.47
CA LEU A 160 -21.74 8.96 5.20
C LEU A 160 -20.90 10.19 4.87
N GLU A 161 -21.48 11.39 4.95
CA GLU A 161 -20.79 12.64 4.67
C GLU A 161 -19.60 12.85 5.64
N GLU A 162 -19.82 12.68 6.93
CA GLU A 162 -18.77 12.84 7.96
C GLU A 162 -17.62 11.83 7.73
N THR A 163 -17.94 10.58 7.41
CA THR A 163 -16.94 9.56 7.10
C THR A 163 -16.18 9.91 5.83
N TYR A 164 -16.88 10.31 4.77
CA TYR A 164 -16.28 10.72 3.50
C TYR A 164 -15.30 11.88 3.72
N GLN A 165 -15.71 12.94 4.41
CA GLN A 165 -14.86 14.09 4.69
C GLN A 165 -13.62 13.72 5.55
N THR A 166 -13.78 12.79 6.48
CA THR A 166 -12.67 12.30 7.31
C THR A 166 -11.64 11.55 6.48
N VAL A 167 -12.11 10.67 5.58
CA VAL A 167 -11.24 9.89 4.69
C VAL A 167 -10.57 10.82 3.67
N LEU A 168 -11.32 11.71 3.04
CA LEU A 168 -10.83 12.69 2.06
C LEU A 168 -9.72 13.57 2.64
N ALA A 169 -9.88 14.00 3.89
CA ALA A 169 -8.89 14.82 4.59
C ALA A 169 -7.69 14.01 5.14
N GLY A 170 -7.57 12.72 4.84
CA GLY A 170 -6.47 11.87 5.31
C GLY A 170 -6.44 11.65 6.83
N ARG A 171 -7.54 11.92 7.54
CA ARG A 171 -7.64 11.83 9.01
C ARG A 171 -8.20 10.52 9.53
N SER A 172 -8.46 9.58 8.64
CA SER A 172 -8.96 8.26 9.04
C SER A 172 -7.88 7.49 9.79
N ASN A 173 -8.25 6.89 10.93
CA ASN A 173 -7.36 6.01 11.66
C ASN A 173 -7.04 4.77 10.79
N PRO A 174 -5.77 4.45 10.52
CA PRO A 174 -5.41 3.31 9.69
C PRO A 174 -5.88 1.96 10.24
N ALA A 175 -6.05 1.85 11.55
CA ALA A 175 -6.62 0.67 12.22
C ALA A 175 -8.14 0.57 12.12
N SER A 176 -8.82 1.49 11.42
CA SER A 176 -10.28 1.51 11.28
C SER A 176 -10.74 1.14 9.88
N GLY A 177 -11.75 0.28 9.80
CA GLY A 177 -12.60 0.07 8.64
C GLY A 177 -13.96 0.74 8.87
N HIS A 178 -14.50 1.45 7.89
CA HIS A 178 -15.79 2.12 8.00
C HIS A 178 -16.82 1.42 7.13
N ILE A 179 -17.94 1.04 7.76
CA ILE A 179 -19.13 0.52 7.06
C ILE A 179 -20.27 1.49 7.35
N VAL A 180 -20.74 2.16 6.31
CA VAL A 180 -21.84 3.12 6.41
C VAL A 180 -23.06 2.56 5.70
N SER A 181 -24.17 2.36 6.43
CA SER A 181 -25.45 1.96 5.87
C SER A 181 -26.36 3.17 5.73
N MET A 182 -27.04 3.31 4.60
CA MET A 182 -28.07 4.33 4.41
C MET A 182 -29.39 3.97 5.11
N TRP A 183 -29.53 2.72 5.54
CA TRP A 183 -30.71 2.23 6.24
C TRP A 183 -30.50 2.35 7.75
N PRO A 184 -31.58 2.61 8.53
CA PRO A 184 -31.49 2.61 9.98
C PRO A 184 -31.05 1.23 10.50
N GLN A 185 -30.46 1.23 11.67
CA GLN A 185 -30.16 -0.01 12.40
C GLN A 185 -31.51 -0.61 12.85
N ASN A 186 -31.82 -1.82 12.44
CA ASN A 186 -33.01 -2.56 12.91
C ASN A 186 -32.80 -3.05 14.34
#